data_20303ce68f9a90959ea71c836e6abd10
#
_entry.id   20303ce68f9a90959ea71c836e6abd10
#
_cell.length_a   1.000
_cell.length_b   1.000
_cell.length_c   1.000
_cell.angle_alpha   90.00
_cell.angle_beta   90.00
_cell.angle_gamma   90.00
#
_symmetry.space_group_name_H-M   'P 1'
#
loop_
_entity.id
_entity.type
_entity.pdbx_description
1 polymer ?
#
loop_
_entity_poly.entity_id
_entity_poly.type
_entity_poly.pdbx_seq_one_letter_code
_entity_poly.pdbx_strand_id
1 'polypeptide(L)'
;MISFKQKTEQIPNEFKKIAKDFTEKGFITTSSENLISWARTGSLHWMTFGLACCAIEMMQTAMPRYDLERFGAAPRASPRQSDVMIVAGTLVNKMAAPLRKVYDQMPEPRYVISMGSCANGGGYYHYSYSVVRGCDRIVPVDIYVPGCPPSAEALLYGILQLQKKIRREGSLER
;
A
#
# COMPACT_ATOMS: atom_id res chain seq x y z
N MET A 1 28.31 17.19 6.61
CA MET A 1 29.01 15.93 6.32
C MET A 1 28.63 14.92 7.40
N ILE A 2 27.58 14.12 7.19
CA ILE A 2 27.09 13.17 8.19
C ILE A 2 28.00 11.94 8.13
N SER A 3 28.66 11.65 9.23
CA SER A 3 29.66 10.58 9.36
C SER A 3 29.05 9.21 9.00
N PHE A 4 29.70 8.46 8.15
CA PHE A 4 29.33 7.11 7.73
C PHE A 4 29.18 6.12 8.90
N LYS A 5 29.75 6.42 10.06
CA LYS A 5 29.64 5.62 11.30
C LYS A 5 28.24 5.62 11.93
N GLN A 6 27.45 6.70 11.77
CA GLN A 6 26.10 6.76 12.34
C GLN A 6 25.05 5.96 11.57
N LYS A 7 25.33 5.55 10.32
CA LYS A 7 24.40 4.78 9.50
C LYS A 7 24.36 3.28 9.83
N THR A 8 25.38 2.78 10.50
CA THR A 8 25.50 1.34 10.84
C THR A 8 24.75 0.95 12.12
N GLU A 9 24.37 1.89 12.97
CA GLU A 9 23.64 1.60 14.21
C GLU A 9 22.14 1.38 14.01
N GLN A 10 21.60 1.74 12.84
CA GLN A 10 20.16 1.61 12.54
C GLN A 10 19.78 0.30 11.81
N ILE A 11 20.73 -0.60 11.60
CA ILE A 11 20.42 -1.91 11.02
C ILE A 11 19.70 -2.75 12.08
N PRO A 12 18.44 -3.19 11.84
CA PRO A 12 17.72 -4.06 12.77
C PRO A 12 18.57 -5.27 13.16
N ASN A 13 18.51 -5.67 14.43
CA ASN A 13 19.30 -6.79 14.95
C ASN A 13 19.08 -8.10 14.18
N GLU A 14 17.91 -8.25 13.55
CA GLU A 14 17.59 -9.37 12.67
C GLU A 14 18.50 -9.44 11.45
N PHE A 15 18.77 -8.31 10.79
CA PHE A 15 19.69 -8.26 9.64
C PHE A 15 21.15 -8.57 10.04
N LYS A 16 21.57 -8.15 11.24
CA LYS A 16 22.89 -8.49 11.76
C LYS A 16 23.03 -10.00 12.00
N LYS A 17 21.97 -10.62 12.51
CA LYS A 17 21.90 -12.08 12.73
C LYS A 17 21.94 -12.84 11.41
N ILE A 18 21.15 -12.41 10.42
CA ILE A 18 21.10 -13.01 9.07
C ILE A 18 22.47 -12.90 8.39
N ALA A 19 23.11 -11.74 8.46
CA ALA A 19 24.44 -11.52 7.88
C ALA A 19 25.51 -12.41 8.56
N LYS A 20 25.43 -12.60 9.88
CA LYS A 20 26.32 -13.48 10.64
C LYS A 20 26.10 -14.94 10.30
N ASP A 21 24.86 -15.39 10.24
CA ASP A 21 24.51 -16.76 9.84
C ASP A 21 24.98 -17.08 8.40
N PHE A 22 24.89 -16.09 7.49
CA PHE A 22 25.36 -16.26 6.11
C PHE A 22 26.88 -16.39 6.02
N THR A 23 27.63 -15.58 6.81
CA THR A 23 29.10 -15.65 6.83
C THR A 23 29.63 -16.91 7.51
N GLU A 24 28.91 -17.44 8.51
CA GLU A 24 29.36 -18.62 9.25
C GLU A 24 28.92 -19.94 8.60
N LYS A 25 27.73 -19.99 8.00
CA LYS A 25 27.12 -21.24 7.51
C LYS A 25 27.01 -21.35 5.99
N GLY A 26 27.18 -20.23 5.26
CA GLY A 26 27.02 -20.17 3.81
C GLY A 26 25.57 -20.30 3.31
N PHE A 27 24.58 -20.37 4.22
CA PHE A 27 23.15 -20.40 3.89
C PHE A 27 22.31 -19.68 4.95
N ILE A 28 21.15 -19.17 4.54
CA ILE A 28 20.20 -18.46 5.40
C ILE A 28 19.04 -19.40 5.72
N THR A 29 18.78 -19.63 7.00
CA THR A 29 17.57 -20.32 7.46
C THR A 29 16.51 -19.28 7.84
N THR A 30 15.32 -19.40 7.26
CA THR A 30 14.17 -18.53 7.57
C THR A 30 12.92 -19.39 7.76
N SER A 31 11.94 -18.87 8.49
CA SER A 31 10.63 -19.51 8.59
C SER A 31 9.86 -19.37 7.27
N SER A 32 8.97 -20.33 6.97
CA SER A 32 8.11 -20.29 5.79
C SER A 32 7.25 -19.01 5.74
N GLU A 33 6.79 -18.53 6.89
CA GLU A 33 6.02 -17.29 7.01
C GLU A 33 6.82 -16.06 6.58
N ASN A 34 8.08 -15.96 7.01
CA ASN A 34 8.95 -14.86 6.61
C ASN A 34 9.22 -14.88 5.11
N LEU A 35 9.39 -16.07 4.52
CA LEU A 35 9.58 -16.22 3.09
C LEU A 35 8.33 -15.78 2.31
N ILE A 36 7.15 -16.21 2.73
CA ILE A 36 5.87 -15.83 2.12
C ILE A 36 5.66 -14.31 2.26
N SER A 37 5.88 -13.73 3.44
CA SER A 37 5.74 -12.29 3.67
C SER A 37 6.73 -11.48 2.83
N TRP A 38 7.96 -11.96 2.67
CA TRP A 38 8.95 -11.35 1.79
C TRP A 38 8.50 -11.40 0.32
N ALA A 39 8.04 -12.55 -0.17
CA ALA A 39 7.55 -12.70 -1.53
C ALA A 39 6.34 -11.80 -1.81
N ARG A 40 5.37 -11.73 -0.90
CA ARG A 40 4.19 -10.87 -1.03
C ARG A 40 4.53 -9.38 -1.03
N THR A 41 5.42 -8.95 -0.13
CA THR A 41 5.83 -7.53 -0.09
C THR A 41 6.65 -7.10 -1.30
N GLY A 42 7.35 -8.02 -1.95
CA GLY A 42 8.11 -7.78 -3.18
C GLY A 42 7.28 -7.90 -4.47
N SER A 43 6.01 -8.29 -4.37
CA SER A 43 5.11 -8.49 -5.52
C SER A 43 3.70 -8.01 -5.20
N LEU A 44 3.57 -6.71 -4.87
CA LEU A 44 2.28 -6.06 -4.63
C LEU A 44 1.70 -5.54 -5.93
N HIS A 45 0.60 -6.10 -6.37
CA HIS A 45 -0.16 -5.59 -7.50
C HIS A 45 -1.29 -4.70 -7.01
N TRP A 46 -1.24 -3.42 -7.36
CA TRP A 46 -2.26 -2.47 -6.93
C TRP A 46 -3.26 -2.16 -8.03
N MET A 47 -4.54 -2.15 -7.64
CA MET A 47 -5.62 -1.81 -8.53
C MET A 47 -5.77 -0.29 -8.67
N THR A 48 -5.84 0.18 -9.91
CA THR A 48 -6.06 1.58 -10.26
C THR A 48 -7.55 1.94 -10.11
N PHE A 49 -7.97 2.32 -8.91
CA PHE A 49 -9.33 2.80 -8.66
C PHE A 49 -9.34 4.33 -8.53
N GLY A 50 -9.08 4.99 -9.66
CA GLY A 50 -9.03 6.46 -9.75
C GLY A 50 -10.41 7.05 -9.91
N LEU A 51 -10.83 7.92 -8.96
CA LEU A 51 -12.14 8.54 -8.94
C LEU A 51 -12.10 10.04 -9.24
N ALA A 52 -11.01 10.72 -8.86
CA ALA A 52 -10.87 12.17 -9.00
C ALA A 52 -9.38 12.59 -9.08
N CYS A 53 -9.06 13.81 -8.65
CA CYS A 53 -7.72 14.40 -8.74
C CYS A 53 -6.61 13.56 -8.09
N CYS A 54 -6.88 12.80 -7.04
CA CYS A 54 -5.90 11.89 -6.43
C CYS A 54 -5.40 10.82 -7.41
N ALA A 55 -6.19 10.46 -8.43
CA ALA A 55 -5.78 9.51 -9.45
C ALA A 55 -4.56 10.00 -10.25
N ILE A 56 -4.41 11.31 -10.44
CA ILE A 56 -3.28 11.90 -11.17
C ILE A 56 -1.99 11.68 -10.37
N GLU A 57 -2.02 11.94 -9.06
CA GLU A 57 -0.88 11.69 -8.18
C GLU A 57 -0.57 10.18 -8.04
N MET A 58 -1.61 9.35 -8.05
CA MET A 58 -1.44 7.89 -8.10
C MET A 58 -0.74 7.44 -9.39
N MET A 59 -1.10 8.00 -10.55
CA MET A 59 -0.40 7.72 -11.80
C MET A 59 1.04 8.24 -11.77
N GLN A 60 1.26 9.44 -11.19
CA GLN A 60 2.59 10.03 -11.04
C GLN A 60 3.53 9.11 -10.23
N THR A 61 3.01 8.39 -9.23
CA THR A 61 3.79 7.47 -8.40
C THR A 61 4.33 6.27 -9.22
N ALA A 62 3.62 5.86 -10.28
CA ALA A 62 4.06 4.80 -11.20
C ALA A 62 5.00 5.31 -12.30
N MET A 63 5.14 6.64 -12.49
CA MET A 63 5.98 7.22 -13.52
C MET A 63 7.48 7.16 -13.17
N PRO A 64 8.38 7.37 -14.14
CA PRO A 64 9.83 7.18 -13.99
C PRO A 64 10.48 7.91 -12.82
N ARG A 65 9.93 9.05 -12.38
CA ARG A 65 10.49 9.82 -11.26
C ARG A 65 10.44 9.03 -9.94
N TYR A 66 9.37 8.29 -9.68
CA TYR A 66 9.16 7.56 -8.44
C TYR A 66 9.32 6.06 -8.61
N ASP A 67 8.91 5.54 -9.76
CA ASP A 67 9.11 4.17 -10.20
C ASP A 67 8.76 3.12 -9.12
N LEU A 68 7.46 3.00 -8.83
CA LEU A 68 6.96 2.05 -7.83
C LEU A 68 7.34 0.59 -8.14
N GLU A 69 7.58 0.25 -9.40
CA GLU A 69 7.93 -1.12 -9.80
C GLU A 69 9.24 -1.58 -9.15
N ARG A 70 10.21 -0.68 -8.95
CA ARG A 70 11.45 -1.00 -8.21
C ARG A 70 11.21 -1.37 -6.74
N PHE A 71 10.07 -1.00 -6.18
CA PHE A 71 9.65 -1.40 -4.82
C PHE A 71 8.77 -2.66 -4.81
N GLY A 72 8.62 -3.31 -5.96
CA GLY A 72 7.79 -4.49 -6.11
C GLY A 72 6.29 -4.22 -6.17
N ALA A 73 5.89 -3.00 -6.56
CA ALA A 73 4.49 -2.63 -6.68
C ALA A 73 4.16 -2.20 -8.11
N ALA A 74 3.35 -2.99 -8.82
CA ALA A 74 2.96 -2.74 -10.20
C ALA A 74 1.45 -2.53 -10.36
N PRO A 75 1.01 -1.64 -11.28
CA PRO A 75 -0.42 -1.40 -11.51
C PRO A 75 -1.08 -2.57 -12.23
N ARG A 76 -2.32 -2.87 -11.87
CA ARG A 76 -3.20 -3.83 -12.57
C ARG A 76 -4.58 -3.23 -12.75
N ALA A 77 -5.17 -3.45 -13.93
CA ALA A 77 -6.52 -2.97 -14.23
C ALA A 77 -7.61 -3.94 -13.73
N SER A 78 -7.27 -5.23 -13.56
CA SER A 78 -8.23 -6.24 -13.15
C SER A 78 -8.20 -6.46 -11.63
N PRO A 79 -9.34 -6.45 -10.94
CA PRO A 79 -9.39 -6.74 -9.51
C PRO A 79 -8.92 -8.16 -9.17
N ARG A 80 -9.11 -9.12 -10.06
CA ARG A 80 -8.68 -10.51 -9.87
C ARG A 80 -7.17 -10.71 -9.93
N GLN A 81 -6.43 -9.71 -10.41
CA GLN A 81 -4.97 -9.71 -10.52
C GLN A 81 -4.32 -8.71 -9.55
N SER A 82 -5.09 -8.16 -8.61
CA SER A 82 -4.63 -7.11 -7.71
C SER A 82 -4.76 -7.54 -6.26
N ASP A 83 -3.75 -7.22 -5.47
CA ASP A 83 -3.67 -7.51 -4.04
C ASP A 83 -4.05 -6.30 -3.19
N VAL A 84 -3.84 -5.10 -3.75
CA VAL A 84 -4.08 -3.81 -3.08
C VAL A 84 -5.05 -2.97 -3.89
N MET A 85 -6.08 -2.43 -3.25
CA MET A 85 -6.96 -1.42 -3.84
C MET A 85 -6.54 -0.03 -3.36
N ILE A 86 -6.25 0.89 -4.26
CA ILE A 86 -6.02 2.30 -3.92
C ILE A 86 -7.27 3.09 -4.31
N VAL A 87 -8.02 3.54 -3.30
CA VAL A 87 -9.19 4.41 -3.52
C VAL A 87 -8.71 5.85 -3.61
N ALA A 88 -8.55 6.35 -4.84
CA ALA A 88 -7.92 7.63 -5.13
C ALA A 88 -8.95 8.66 -5.59
N GLY A 89 -9.58 9.36 -4.66
CA GLY A 89 -10.49 10.46 -4.95
C GLY A 89 -11.81 10.41 -4.21
N THR A 90 -12.75 11.27 -4.64
CA THR A 90 -14.06 11.43 -4.02
C THR A 90 -14.95 10.22 -4.32
N LEU A 91 -15.39 9.53 -3.29
CA LEU A 91 -16.35 8.43 -3.41
C LEU A 91 -17.77 8.98 -3.34
N VAL A 92 -18.50 8.89 -4.43
CA VAL A 92 -19.92 9.27 -4.48
C VAL A 92 -20.83 8.07 -4.19
N ASN A 93 -22.06 8.34 -3.75
CA ASN A 93 -23.03 7.29 -3.39
C ASN A 93 -23.29 6.31 -4.55
N LYS A 94 -23.35 6.82 -5.80
CA LYS A 94 -23.53 6.00 -7.00
C LYS A 94 -22.34 5.04 -7.26
N MET A 95 -21.14 5.40 -6.77
CA MET A 95 -19.92 4.60 -6.97
C MET A 95 -19.64 3.66 -5.78
N ALA A 96 -20.37 3.79 -4.68
CA ALA A 96 -20.18 2.95 -3.50
C ALA A 96 -20.44 1.46 -3.78
N ALA A 97 -21.53 1.13 -4.48
CA ALA A 97 -21.86 -0.24 -4.84
C ALA A 97 -20.84 -0.85 -5.84
N PRO A 98 -20.40 -0.18 -6.92
CA PRO A 98 -19.30 -0.63 -7.76
C PRO A 98 -17.99 -0.83 -6.99
N LEU A 99 -17.63 0.09 -6.08
CA LEU A 99 -16.43 -0.05 -5.23
C LEU A 99 -16.46 -1.35 -4.43
N ARG A 100 -17.57 -1.61 -3.75
CA ARG A 100 -17.75 -2.83 -2.97
C ARG A 100 -17.68 -4.08 -3.83
N LYS A 101 -18.34 -4.07 -4.99
CA LYS A 101 -18.30 -5.19 -5.93
C LYS A 101 -16.90 -5.50 -6.44
N VAL A 102 -16.12 -4.46 -6.75
CA VAL A 102 -14.73 -4.61 -7.18
C VAL A 102 -13.86 -5.16 -6.05
N TYR A 103 -14.04 -4.66 -4.83
CA TYR A 103 -13.34 -5.18 -3.65
C TYR A 103 -13.63 -6.67 -3.42
N ASP A 104 -14.88 -7.10 -3.55
CA ASP A 104 -15.27 -8.50 -3.37
C ASP A 104 -14.71 -9.42 -4.48
N GLN A 105 -14.35 -8.87 -5.64
CA GLN A 105 -13.70 -9.61 -6.73
C GLN A 105 -12.18 -9.78 -6.56
N MET A 106 -11.57 -9.08 -5.62
CA MET A 106 -10.14 -9.23 -5.34
C MET A 106 -9.89 -10.54 -4.57
N PRO A 107 -8.81 -11.27 -4.92
CA PRO A 107 -8.41 -12.46 -4.17
C PRO A 107 -7.92 -12.10 -2.76
N GLU A 108 -8.03 -13.02 -1.84
CA GLU A 108 -7.42 -12.86 -0.52
C GLU A 108 -5.96 -13.35 -0.53
N PRO A 109 -5.07 -12.73 0.23
CA PRO A 109 -5.26 -11.55 1.09
C PRO A 109 -5.33 -10.25 0.28
N ARG A 110 -6.26 -9.37 0.64
CA ARG A 110 -6.51 -8.11 -0.04
C ARG A 110 -6.36 -6.93 0.93
N TYR A 111 -5.81 -5.83 0.45
CA TYR A 111 -5.54 -4.65 1.24
C TYR A 111 -6.15 -3.41 0.60
N VAL A 112 -6.47 -2.41 1.40
CA VAL A 112 -7.05 -1.15 0.91
C VAL A 112 -6.27 0.04 1.44
N ILE A 113 -5.86 0.91 0.52
CA ILE A 113 -5.28 2.22 0.81
C ILE A 113 -6.31 3.29 0.47
N SER A 114 -6.70 4.08 1.45
CA SER A 114 -7.53 5.27 1.27
C SER A 114 -6.63 6.48 0.99
N MET A 115 -6.69 7.01 -0.23
CA MET A 115 -5.84 8.10 -0.68
C MET A 115 -6.60 9.42 -0.75
N GLY A 116 -6.15 10.38 0.04
CA GLY A 116 -6.63 11.73 0.06
C GLY A 116 -7.82 11.97 0.97
N SER A 117 -8.04 13.23 1.32
CA SER A 117 -9.07 13.65 2.28
C SER A 117 -10.48 13.24 1.88
N CYS A 118 -10.77 13.19 0.56
CA CYS A 118 -12.09 12.80 0.07
C CYS A 118 -12.39 11.31 0.34
N ALA A 119 -11.43 10.43 0.06
CA ALA A 119 -11.58 8.99 0.35
C ALA A 119 -11.56 8.73 1.86
N ASN A 120 -10.76 9.48 2.63
CA ASN A 120 -10.60 9.30 4.07
C ASN A 120 -11.86 9.68 4.86
N GLY A 121 -12.56 10.74 4.46
CA GLY A 121 -13.70 11.23 5.24
C GLY A 121 -14.64 12.19 4.51
N GLY A 122 -14.62 12.18 3.17
CA GLY A 122 -15.40 13.12 2.35
C GLY A 122 -14.67 14.42 2.03
N GLY A 123 -13.64 14.80 2.80
CA GLY A 123 -12.78 15.94 2.57
C GLY A 123 -13.53 17.26 2.40
N TYR A 124 -13.20 17.99 1.35
CA TYR A 124 -13.84 19.25 1.00
C TYR A 124 -15.36 19.11 0.74
N TYR A 125 -15.81 17.92 0.31
CA TYR A 125 -17.22 17.63 -0.02
C TYR A 125 -17.95 16.86 1.07
N HIS A 126 -17.48 16.91 2.31
CA HIS A 126 -18.03 16.14 3.44
C HIS A 126 -19.53 16.33 3.64
N TYR A 127 -20.03 17.55 3.46
CA TYR A 127 -21.44 17.89 3.65
C TYR A 127 -22.30 17.75 2.39
N SER A 128 -21.70 17.28 1.27
CA SER A 128 -22.48 17.06 0.04
C SER A 128 -23.44 15.87 0.21
N TYR A 129 -24.63 15.99 -0.33
CA TYR A 129 -25.64 14.92 -0.31
C TYR A 129 -25.24 13.70 -1.15
N SER A 130 -24.34 13.86 -2.11
CA SER A 130 -23.93 12.82 -3.07
C SER A 130 -22.67 12.08 -2.68
N VAL A 131 -21.94 12.50 -1.64
CA VAL A 131 -20.62 11.98 -1.28
C VAL A 131 -20.69 11.07 -0.05
N VAL A 132 -20.01 9.94 -0.14
CA VAL A 132 -19.81 9.04 1.00
C VAL A 132 -18.72 9.61 1.90
N ARG A 133 -19.01 9.74 3.19
CA ARG A 133 -18.12 10.32 4.21
C ARG A 133 -17.10 9.31 4.70
N GLY A 134 -16.19 8.92 3.81
CA GLY A 134 -15.15 7.93 4.04
C GLY A 134 -15.42 6.60 3.34
N CYS A 135 -14.42 6.07 2.65
CA CYS A 135 -14.52 4.76 1.98
C CYS A 135 -14.51 3.59 2.97
N ASP A 136 -14.05 3.81 4.20
CA ASP A 136 -14.07 2.87 5.31
C ASP A 136 -15.49 2.40 5.71
N ARG A 137 -16.51 3.16 5.34
CA ARG A 137 -17.92 2.76 5.49
C ARG A 137 -18.35 1.65 4.51
N ILE A 138 -17.60 1.46 3.46
CA ILE A 138 -17.92 0.50 2.37
C ILE A 138 -16.97 -0.68 2.38
N VAL A 139 -15.66 -0.42 2.56
CA VAL A 139 -14.60 -1.43 2.55
C VAL A 139 -13.65 -1.20 3.73
N PRO A 140 -13.05 -2.24 4.32
CA PRO A 140 -12.06 -2.08 5.37
C PRO A 140 -10.80 -1.40 4.82
N VAL A 141 -10.28 -0.39 5.53
CA VAL A 141 -9.10 0.37 5.14
C VAL A 141 -7.91 -0.01 6.01
N ASP A 142 -6.78 -0.31 5.38
CA ASP A 142 -5.54 -0.68 6.05
C ASP A 142 -4.64 0.53 6.32
N ILE A 143 -4.54 1.43 5.34
CA ILE A 143 -3.67 2.61 5.40
C ILE A 143 -4.45 3.84 4.91
N TYR A 144 -4.31 4.94 5.63
CA TYR A 144 -4.83 6.24 5.24
C TYR A 144 -3.69 7.16 4.83
N VAL A 145 -3.80 7.76 3.64
CA VAL A 145 -2.85 8.74 3.12
C VAL A 145 -3.53 10.11 3.11
N PRO A 146 -3.14 11.04 3.99
CA PRO A 146 -3.74 12.38 4.06
C PRO A 146 -3.22 13.28 2.94
N GLY A 147 -4.04 14.26 2.54
CA GLY A 147 -3.72 15.29 1.55
C GLY A 147 -4.89 15.59 0.62
N CYS A 148 -4.79 16.68 -0.15
CA CYS A 148 -5.84 17.06 -1.10
C CYS A 148 -5.25 17.78 -2.34
N PRO A 149 -4.73 17.01 -3.30
CA PRO A 149 -4.33 15.62 -3.23
C PRO A 149 -3.06 15.42 -2.39
N PRO A 150 -2.81 14.22 -1.85
CA PRO A 150 -1.49 13.89 -1.31
C PRO A 150 -0.47 13.83 -2.44
N SER A 151 0.78 14.20 -2.17
CA SER A 151 1.85 14.07 -3.14
C SER A 151 2.16 12.60 -3.46
N ALA A 152 2.81 12.36 -4.60
CA ALA A 152 3.24 11.02 -4.99
C ALA A 152 4.16 10.37 -3.94
N GLU A 153 5.02 11.17 -3.26
CA GLU A 153 5.86 10.70 -2.15
C GLU A 153 5.05 10.25 -0.95
N ALA A 154 3.95 10.94 -0.65
CA ALA A 154 3.06 10.55 0.46
C ALA A 154 2.38 9.21 0.17
N LEU A 155 1.96 8.96 -1.07
CA LEU A 155 1.40 7.67 -1.48
C LEU A 155 2.48 6.58 -1.46
N LEU A 156 3.68 6.86 -1.98
CA LEU A 156 4.82 5.94 -1.90
C LEU A 156 5.12 5.54 -0.45
N TYR A 157 5.13 6.52 0.46
CA TYR A 157 5.30 6.25 1.88
C TYR A 157 4.17 5.35 2.44
N GLY A 158 2.92 5.60 2.03
CA GLY A 158 1.77 4.77 2.40
C GLY A 158 1.93 3.32 1.96
N ILE A 159 2.42 3.07 0.74
CA ILE A 159 2.70 1.72 0.23
C ILE A 159 3.83 1.05 1.04
N LEU A 160 4.90 1.79 1.36
CA LEU A 160 5.97 1.27 2.22
C LEU A 160 5.48 0.93 3.64
N GLN A 161 4.54 1.70 4.18
CA GLN A 161 3.89 1.37 5.46
C GLN A 161 3.02 0.11 5.35
N LEU A 162 2.30 -0.07 4.24
CA LEU A 162 1.56 -1.30 3.99
C LEU A 162 2.50 -2.52 3.92
N GLN A 163 3.62 -2.42 3.23
CA GLN A 163 4.63 -3.49 3.20
C GLN A 163 5.16 -3.83 4.62
N LYS A 164 5.40 -2.82 5.46
CA LYS A 164 5.78 -3.03 6.86
C LYS A 164 4.67 -3.72 7.67
N LYS A 165 3.41 -3.33 7.43
CA LYS A 165 2.25 -3.94 8.06
C LYS A 165 2.16 -5.43 7.72
N ILE A 166 2.26 -5.79 6.44
CA ILE A 166 2.23 -7.18 5.96
C ILE A 166 3.34 -8.02 6.61
N ARG A 167 4.56 -7.48 6.70
CA ARG A 167 5.68 -8.19 7.35
C ARG A 167 5.48 -8.39 8.85
N ARG A 168 4.81 -7.46 9.53
CA ARG A 168 4.58 -7.51 10.98
C ARG A 168 3.43 -8.44 11.36
N GLU A 169 2.33 -8.40 10.61
CA GLU A 169 1.10 -9.15 10.92
C GLU A 169 1.16 -10.61 10.48
N GLY A 170 2.19 -10.99 9.71
CA GLY A 170 2.21 -12.30 9.07
C GLY A 170 1.17 -12.40 7.95
N SER A 171 1.39 -13.33 7.04
CA SER A 171 0.57 -13.40 5.84
C SER A 171 -0.51 -14.49 5.90
N LEU A 172 -0.45 -15.34 6.90
CA LEU A 172 -1.35 -16.50 7.05
C LEU A 172 -2.55 -16.26 7.97
N GLU A 173 -2.57 -15.14 8.71
CA GLU A 173 -3.64 -14.82 9.67
C GLU A 173 -4.76 -13.95 9.09
N ARG A 174 -4.82 -13.74 7.77
CA ARG A 174 -5.89 -12.99 7.10
C ARG A 174 -6.68 -13.82 6.13
#